data_9e67cf81c7630d382653bd59e847d6dc
#
_entry.id   9e67cf81c7630d382653bd59e847d6dc
#
_cell.length_a   1.000
_cell.length_b   1.000
_cell.length_c   1.000
_cell.angle_alpha   90.00
_cell.angle_beta   90.00
_cell.angle_gamma   90.00
#
_symmetry.space_group_name_H-M   'P 1'
#
loop_
_entity.id
_entity.type
_entity.pdbx_description
1 polymer ?
#
loop_
_entity_poly.entity_id
_entity_poly.type
_entity_poly.pdbx_seq_one_letter_code
_entity_poly.pdbx_strand_id
1 'polypeptide(L)'
;MHEKQERIRYIRVLEKFFTRTVSLLKLENFDIELFKERTKKNYKDLRRVKEVPLHSPYLSSLTNFLNKTLNYIENHTEDFEDERSTLLKDANLIQKEKKQNTYKKDKHKNKKFDDGY
;
A
#
# COMPACT_ATOMS: atom_id res chain seq x y z
N MET A 1 -8.11 -2.16 -24.42
CA MET A 1 -8.37 -3.40 -23.71
C MET A 1 -7.19 -3.90 -22.92
N HIS A 2 -6.05 -4.00 -23.55
CA HIS A 2 -4.85 -4.41 -22.84
C HIS A 2 -4.48 -3.44 -21.73
N GLU A 3 -4.69 -2.15 -21.99
CA GLU A 3 -4.35 -1.12 -21.02
C GLU A 3 -5.13 -1.27 -19.71
N LYS A 4 -6.42 -1.61 -19.83
CA LYS A 4 -7.25 -1.78 -18.65
C LYS A 4 -6.79 -2.97 -17.82
N GLN A 5 -6.46 -4.07 -18.47
CA GLN A 5 -5.99 -5.27 -17.78
C GLN A 5 -4.64 -5.04 -17.14
N GLU A 6 -3.76 -4.33 -17.82
CA GLU A 6 -2.45 -4.01 -17.29
C GLU A 6 -2.57 -3.11 -16.07
N ARG A 7 -3.48 -2.15 -16.12
CA ARG A 7 -3.70 -1.26 -14.99
C ARG A 7 -4.23 -2.02 -13.78
N ILE A 8 -5.20 -2.90 -14.00
CA ILE A 8 -5.74 -3.70 -12.90
C ILE A 8 -4.67 -4.58 -12.29
N ARG A 9 -3.84 -5.20 -13.12
CA ARG A 9 -2.77 -6.05 -12.64
C ARG A 9 -1.76 -5.25 -11.82
N TYR A 10 -1.38 -4.08 -12.31
CA TYR A 10 -0.42 -3.24 -11.61
C TYR A 10 -0.98 -2.80 -10.25
N ILE A 11 -2.24 -2.37 -10.23
CA ILE A 11 -2.87 -1.95 -8.98
C ILE A 11 -2.91 -3.08 -7.97
N ARG A 12 -3.27 -4.28 -8.40
CA ARG A 12 -3.31 -5.44 -7.51
C ARG A 12 -1.95 -5.75 -6.90
N VAL A 13 -0.91 -5.70 -7.71
CA VAL A 13 0.44 -5.99 -7.23
C VAL A 13 0.91 -4.89 -6.31
N LEU A 14 0.58 -3.64 -6.62
CA LEU A 14 0.92 -2.50 -5.78
C LEU A 14 0.23 -2.61 -4.42
N GLU A 15 -1.05 -2.95 -4.39
CA GLU A 15 -1.78 -3.16 -3.14
C GLU A 15 -1.22 -4.34 -2.35
N LYS A 16 -0.80 -5.37 -3.04
CA LYS A 16 -0.19 -6.53 -2.40
C LYS A 16 1.13 -6.15 -1.75
N PHE A 17 1.92 -5.34 -2.43
CA PHE A 17 3.16 -4.81 -1.86
C PHE A 17 2.86 -4.02 -0.60
N PHE A 18 1.87 -3.15 -0.65
CA PHE A 18 1.46 -2.34 0.49
C PHE A 18 1.07 -3.22 1.67
N THR A 19 0.19 -4.19 1.43
CA THR A 19 -0.30 -5.07 2.49
C THR A 19 0.83 -5.86 3.14
N ARG A 20 1.72 -6.40 2.34
CA ARG A 20 2.86 -7.16 2.85
C ARG A 20 3.80 -6.30 3.66
N THR A 21 4.03 -5.07 3.18
CA THR A 21 4.92 -4.14 3.88
C THR A 21 4.33 -3.76 5.23
N VAL A 22 3.03 -3.47 5.28
CA VAL A 22 2.37 -3.12 6.53
C VAL A 22 2.46 -4.28 7.53
N SER A 23 2.24 -5.50 7.05
CA SER A 23 2.34 -6.67 7.93
C SER A 23 3.72 -6.81 8.54
N LEU A 24 4.76 -6.56 7.75
CA LEU A 24 6.13 -6.62 8.24
C LEU A 24 6.40 -5.51 9.26
N LEU A 25 5.88 -4.32 9.01
CA LEU A 25 6.06 -3.20 9.92
C LEU A 25 5.37 -3.40 11.25
N LYS A 26 4.32 -4.21 11.29
CA LYS A 26 3.55 -4.46 12.51
C LYS A 26 4.06 -5.62 13.35
N LEU A 27 5.09 -6.32 12.90
CA LEU A 27 5.62 -7.45 13.67
C LEU A 27 6.14 -6.97 15.02
N GLU A 28 5.80 -7.71 16.08
CA GLU A 28 6.27 -7.38 17.42
C GLU A 28 7.78 -7.44 17.50
N ASN A 29 8.37 -8.45 16.88
CA ASN A 29 9.81 -8.60 16.85
C ASN A 29 10.35 -8.05 15.55
N PHE A 30 10.12 -6.76 15.32
CA PHE A 30 10.56 -6.12 14.09
C PHE A 30 12.08 -6.21 13.96
N ASP A 31 12.54 -6.72 12.82
CA ASP A 31 13.95 -6.83 12.49
C ASP A 31 14.19 -6.09 11.19
N ILE A 32 14.99 -5.04 11.26
CA ILE A 32 15.23 -4.19 10.11
C ILE A 32 15.89 -4.94 8.95
N GLU A 33 16.79 -5.87 9.26
CA GLU A 33 17.46 -6.62 8.20
C GLU A 33 16.50 -7.56 7.49
N LEU A 34 15.64 -8.21 8.25
CA LEU A 34 14.60 -9.07 7.67
C LEU A 34 13.63 -8.23 6.86
N PHE A 35 13.25 -7.07 7.38
CA PHE A 35 12.35 -6.16 6.68
C PHE A 35 12.93 -5.75 5.32
N LYS A 36 14.21 -5.40 5.30
CA LYS A 36 14.89 -5.04 4.06
C LYS A 36 14.84 -6.17 3.04
N GLU A 37 15.18 -7.36 3.49
CA GLU A 37 15.25 -8.53 2.63
C GLU A 37 13.88 -8.84 2.03
N ARG A 38 12.86 -8.87 2.88
CA ARG A 38 11.50 -9.19 2.43
C ARG A 38 10.93 -8.10 1.53
N THR A 39 11.22 -6.86 1.85
CA THR A 39 10.74 -5.73 1.04
C THR A 39 11.38 -5.74 -0.34
N LYS A 40 12.67 -6.02 -0.43
CA LYS A 40 13.33 -6.11 -1.72
C LYS A 40 12.73 -7.22 -2.58
N LYS A 41 12.41 -8.34 -1.96
CA LYS A 41 11.79 -9.45 -2.65
C LYS A 41 10.40 -9.07 -3.17
N ASN A 42 9.61 -8.41 -2.34
CA ASN A 42 8.28 -7.95 -2.73
C ASN A 42 8.36 -6.93 -3.86
N TYR A 43 9.37 -6.07 -3.81
CA TYR A 43 9.56 -5.07 -4.85
C TYR A 43 9.92 -5.71 -6.19
N LYS A 44 10.69 -6.79 -6.17
CA LYS A 44 10.99 -7.52 -7.40
C LYS A 44 9.72 -8.04 -8.06
N ASP A 45 8.80 -8.54 -7.26
CA ASP A 45 7.52 -9.03 -7.78
C ASP A 45 6.74 -7.88 -8.43
N LEU A 46 6.76 -6.71 -7.81
CA LEU A 46 6.09 -5.54 -8.36
C LEU A 46 6.70 -5.14 -9.70
N ARG A 47 8.00 -5.22 -9.81
CA ARG A 47 8.68 -4.82 -11.05
C ARG A 47 8.46 -5.76 -12.21
N ARG A 48 7.91 -6.93 -11.95
CA ARG A 48 7.60 -7.88 -13.02
C ARG A 48 6.39 -7.46 -13.83
N VAL A 49 5.53 -6.62 -13.27
CA VAL A 49 4.36 -6.14 -13.99
C VAL A 49 4.69 -4.79 -14.62
N LYS A 50 3.98 -4.51 -15.70
CA LYS A 50 4.18 -3.26 -16.41
C LYS A 50 3.61 -2.10 -15.58
N GLU A 51 4.43 -1.10 -15.34
CA GLU A 51 4.01 0.10 -14.64
C GLU A 51 3.09 0.92 -15.54
N VAL A 52 2.00 1.42 -14.98
CA VAL A 52 1.06 2.27 -15.71
C VAL A 52 0.79 3.53 -14.91
N PRO A 53 0.47 4.64 -15.59
CA PRO A 53 0.12 5.88 -14.90
C PRO A 53 -1.15 5.68 -14.06
N LEU A 54 -1.14 6.24 -12.87
CA LEU A 54 -2.28 6.17 -11.95
C LEU A 54 -2.76 7.57 -11.64
N HIS A 55 -4.07 7.74 -11.62
CA HIS A 55 -4.65 9.07 -11.49
C HIS A 55 -5.56 9.28 -10.29
N SER A 56 -5.70 8.29 -9.45
CA SER A 56 -6.53 8.42 -8.27
C SER A 56 -5.67 8.87 -7.08
N PRO A 57 -6.22 9.71 -6.17
CA PRO A 57 -5.48 10.10 -4.98
C PRO A 57 -5.03 8.90 -4.14
N TYR A 58 -5.88 7.90 -4.02
CA TYR A 58 -5.55 6.69 -3.29
C TYR A 58 -4.33 5.99 -3.90
N LEU A 59 -4.31 5.85 -5.23
CA LEU A 59 -3.21 5.17 -5.92
C LEU A 59 -1.93 5.99 -5.87
N SER A 60 -2.05 7.31 -5.90
CA SER A 60 -0.89 8.17 -5.70
C SER A 60 -0.31 8.00 -4.32
N SER A 61 -1.17 7.85 -3.31
CA SER A 61 -0.72 7.62 -1.94
C SER A 61 0.01 6.30 -1.82
N LEU A 62 -0.48 5.25 -2.50
CA LEU A 62 0.21 3.96 -2.51
C LEU A 62 1.60 4.09 -3.12
N THR A 63 1.71 4.82 -4.22
CA THR A 63 3.00 5.02 -4.88
C THR A 63 3.95 5.79 -3.99
N ASN A 64 3.45 6.81 -3.29
CA ASN A 64 4.28 7.58 -2.35
C ASN A 64 4.75 6.69 -1.22
N PHE A 65 3.88 5.83 -0.71
CA PHE A 65 4.24 4.90 0.35
C PHE A 65 5.34 3.94 -0.12
N LEU A 66 5.20 3.43 -1.34
CA LEU A 66 6.22 2.57 -1.94
C LEU A 66 7.56 3.27 -1.96
N ASN A 67 7.59 4.51 -2.47
CA ASN A 67 8.84 5.26 -2.56
C ASN A 67 9.46 5.53 -1.20
N LYS A 68 8.64 5.86 -0.21
CA LYS A 68 9.12 6.08 1.15
C LYS A 68 9.69 4.79 1.75
N THR A 69 9.03 3.67 1.48
CA THR A 69 9.50 2.37 1.96
C THR A 69 10.85 2.02 1.37
N LEU A 70 11.00 2.22 0.06
CA LEU A 70 12.27 1.93 -0.61
C LEU A 70 13.38 2.83 -0.08
N ASN A 71 13.06 4.11 0.15
CA ASN A 71 14.03 5.03 0.71
C ASN A 71 14.44 4.62 2.13
N TYR A 72 13.48 4.15 2.90
CA TYR A 72 13.73 3.70 4.26
C TYR A 72 14.72 2.54 4.29
N ILE A 73 14.53 1.53 3.42
CA ILE A 73 15.43 0.38 3.43
C ILE A 73 16.82 0.71 2.89
N GLU A 74 16.96 1.76 2.09
CA GLU A 74 18.25 2.14 1.55
C GLU A 74 19.00 3.10 2.46
N ASN A 75 18.28 3.98 3.16
CA ASN A 75 18.89 5.09 3.87
C ASN A 75 18.47 5.18 5.34
N HIS A 76 18.05 4.06 5.94
CA HIS A 76 17.64 4.14 7.34
C HIS A 76 18.81 4.53 8.23
N THR A 77 18.49 5.27 9.29
CA THR A 77 19.47 5.69 10.28
C THR A 77 19.31 4.84 11.52
N GLU A 78 20.02 5.19 12.58
CA GLU A 78 19.89 4.48 13.85
C GLU A 78 18.48 4.63 14.43
N ASP A 79 17.78 5.69 14.02
CA ASP A 79 16.42 5.95 14.49
C ASP A 79 15.38 5.28 13.61
N PHE A 80 15.66 4.06 13.17
CA PHE A 80 14.75 3.37 12.27
C PHE A 80 13.35 3.16 12.85
N GLU A 81 13.20 3.20 14.17
CA GLU A 81 11.89 3.07 14.80
C GLU A 81 11.01 4.29 14.52
N ASP A 82 11.59 5.48 14.47
CA ASP A 82 10.82 6.67 14.12
C ASP A 82 10.31 6.61 12.70
N GLU A 83 11.16 6.16 11.78
CA GLU A 83 10.78 6.01 10.39
C GLU A 83 9.72 4.93 10.24
N ARG A 84 9.85 3.85 10.99
CA ARG A 84 8.87 2.77 11.02
C ARG A 84 7.51 3.30 11.46
N SER A 85 7.49 4.09 12.52
CA SER A 85 6.26 4.69 13.03
C SER A 85 5.63 5.61 11.99
N THR A 86 6.45 6.39 11.30
CA THR A 86 5.97 7.29 10.25
C THR A 86 5.32 6.50 9.12
N LEU A 87 5.95 5.41 8.70
CA LEU A 87 5.38 4.56 7.65
C LEU A 87 4.06 3.94 8.08
N LEU A 88 3.96 3.54 9.35
CA LEU A 88 2.71 2.98 9.86
C LEU A 88 1.59 4.02 9.90
N LYS A 89 1.91 5.26 10.23
CA LYS A 89 0.93 6.33 10.21
C LYS A 89 0.44 6.59 8.79
N ASP A 90 1.38 6.63 7.84
CA ASP A 90 1.03 6.79 6.44
C ASP A 90 0.14 5.64 5.96
N ALA A 91 0.47 4.42 6.37
CA ALA A 91 -0.31 3.25 6.00
C ALA A 91 -1.74 3.34 6.54
N ASN A 92 -1.89 3.82 7.76
CA ASN A 92 -3.23 3.98 8.34
C ASN A 92 -4.06 5.01 7.57
N LEU A 93 -3.43 6.10 7.16
CA LEU A 93 -4.11 7.11 6.36
C LEU A 93 -4.54 6.54 5.01
N ILE A 94 -3.68 5.76 4.38
CA ILE A 94 -3.99 5.13 3.10
C ILE A 94 -5.14 4.16 3.25
N GLN A 95 -5.15 3.38 4.32
CA GLN A 95 -6.23 2.44 4.57
C GLN A 95 -7.57 3.14 4.80
N LYS A 96 -7.53 4.28 5.47
CA LYS A 96 -8.74 5.09 5.65
C LYS A 96 -9.24 5.62 4.32
N GLU A 97 -8.33 6.07 3.48
CA GLU A 97 -8.66 6.58 2.17
C GLU A 97 -9.33 5.51 1.32
N LYS A 98 -8.80 4.29 1.38
CA LYS A 98 -9.38 3.17 0.67
C LYS A 98 -10.79 2.86 1.17
N LYS A 99 -10.98 2.85 2.48
CA LYS A 99 -12.28 2.60 3.07
C LYS A 99 -13.30 3.64 2.69
N GLN A 100 -12.88 4.90 2.64
CA GLN A 100 -13.78 5.98 2.24
C GLN A 100 -14.26 5.79 0.81
N ASN A 101 -13.38 5.41 -0.07
CA ASN A 101 -13.76 5.17 -1.45
C ASN A 101 -14.70 3.99 -1.58
N THR A 102 -14.40 2.93 -0.86
CA THR A 102 -15.25 1.75 -0.86
C THR A 102 -16.60 2.06 -0.24
N TYR A 103 -16.59 2.81 0.84
CA TYR A 103 -17.81 3.20 1.53
C TYR A 103 -18.72 4.00 0.62
N LYS A 104 -18.17 4.91 -0.16
CA LYS A 104 -18.97 5.71 -1.07
C LYS A 104 -19.67 4.85 -2.10
N LYS A 105 -18.98 3.83 -2.62
CA LYS A 105 -19.59 2.91 -3.56
C LYS A 105 -20.68 2.09 -2.91
N ASP A 106 -20.39 1.60 -1.74
CA ASP A 106 -21.34 0.78 -1.00
C ASP A 106 -22.56 1.58 -0.59
N LYS A 107 -22.36 2.87 -0.33
CA LYS A 107 -23.46 3.72 0.07
C LYS A 107 -24.52 3.78 -1.01
N HIS A 108 -24.12 3.78 -2.27
CA HIS A 108 -25.07 3.75 -3.36
C HIS A 108 -25.89 2.45 -3.34
N LYS A 109 -25.24 1.35 -3.08
CA LYS A 109 -25.92 0.07 -3.02
C LYS A 109 -26.77 -0.03 -1.78
N ASN A 110 -26.23 0.44 -0.68
CA ASN A 110 -26.89 0.31 0.61
C ASN A 110 -28.13 1.14 0.75
N LYS A 111 -28.27 2.16 -0.05
CA LYS A 111 -29.49 2.94 -0.01
C LYS A 111 -30.71 2.10 -0.19
N LYS A 112 -30.57 0.97 -0.85
CA LYS A 112 -31.69 0.10 -1.12
C LYS A 112 -32.08 -0.75 0.05
N PHE A 113 -31.12 -1.17 0.84
CA PHE A 113 -31.45 -2.02 1.95
C PHE A 113 -30.92 -1.51 3.24
N ASP A 114 -30.41 -0.34 3.16
CA ASP A 114 -29.90 0.34 4.30
C ASP A 114 -30.91 0.46 5.39
N ASP A 115 -32.12 0.40 5.00
CA ASP A 115 -33.20 0.46 5.95
C ASP A 115 -33.18 -0.73 6.86
N GLY A 116 -32.41 -1.70 6.51
CA GLY A 116 -32.25 -2.86 7.32
C GLY A 116 -31.53 -2.57 8.61
N TYR A 117 -31.01 -1.40 8.73
CA TYR A 117 -30.43 -1.05 10.01
C TYR A 117 -30.50 0.40 10.34
#